data_1ea74e29f0f5cbe4119c285b0803f8df
#
_entry.id   1ea74e29f0f5cbe4119c285b0803f8df
#
_cell.length_a   1.000
_cell.length_b   1.000
_cell.length_c   1.000
_cell.angle_alpha   90.00
_cell.angle_beta   90.00
_cell.angle_gamma   90.00
#
_symmetry.space_group_name_H-M   'P 1'
#
loop_
_entity.id
_entity.type
_entity.pdbx_description
1 polymer ?
#
loop_
_entity_poly.entity_id
_entity_poly.type
_entity_poly.pdbx_seq_one_letter_code
_entity_poly.pdbx_strand_id
1 'polypeptide(L)'
;MSRMNEANLREAVCRLGASLFSRGLAFGSAGNISVRLSDGWLMTPTNVSLGRLDPARLSKLDDSGNLVSGDPPTKETFLHRAMYEERGQDRAVVHLHSTHSVAVSALADIDPGNVLPPITAYYIMRVGKLPLVPYHAPGDRGLAEAVRKLAGKHHAVLLANHGPVVSGTSLDVAANAIEELEETAKLFLLLRDEKLRLLTPDQVAALKSG
;
A
#
# COMPACT_ATOMS: atom_id res chain seq x y z
N MET A 1 23.87 1.26 -5.18
CA MET A 1 22.89 2.27 -5.60
C MET A 1 23.03 3.50 -4.72
N SER A 2 23.27 4.68 -5.28
CA SER A 2 23.34 5.94 -4.52
C SER A 2 22.00 6.18 -3.83
N ARG A 3 22.01 6.45 -2.52
CA ARG A 3 20.79 6.87 -1.79
C ARG A 3 20.28 8.17 -2.44
N MET A 4 19.04 8.18 -2.91
CA MET A 4 18.40 9.43 -3.32
C MET A 4 18.42 10.40 -2.13
N ASN A 5 18.74 11.66 -2.39
CA ASN A 5 18.68 12.71 -1.38
C ASN A 5 17.21 13.02 -1.03
N GLU A 6 16.97 13.67 0.09
CA GLU A 6 15.60 13.98 0.55
C GLU A 6 14.80 14.80 -0.48
N ALA A 7 15.44 15.77 -1.17
CA ALA A 7 14.76 16.58 -2.18
C ALA A 7 14.22 15.72 -3.33
N ASN A 8 15.04 14.79 -3.83
CA ASN A 8 14.61 13.86 -4.90
C ASN A 8 13.48 12.91 -4.43
N LEU A 9 13.49 12.49 -3.17
CA LEU A 9 12.41 11.67 -2.61
C LEU A 9 11.11 12.46 -2.50
N ARG A 10 11.15 13.73 -2.09
CA ARG A 10 9.99 14.63 -2.05
C ARG A 10 9.34 14.76 -3.43
N GLU A 11 10.15 15.03 -4.45
CA GLU A 11 9.70 15.08 -5.84
C GLU A 11 9.13 13.74 -6.32
N ALA A 12 9.77 12.61 -5.99
CA ALA A 12 9.31 11.28 -6.38
C ALA A 12 7.94 10.94 -5.78
N VAL A 13 7.73 11.25 -4.49
CA VAL A 13 6.43 11.06 -3.81
C VAL A 13 5.34 11.92 -4.49
N CYS A 14 5.63 13.17 -4.81
CA CYS A 14 4.66 14.04 -5.48
C CYS A 14 4.34 13.58 -6.89
N ARG A 15 5.33 13.14 -7.67
CA ARG A 15 5.11 12.58 -9.01
C ARG A 15 4.29 11.29 -8.96
N LEU A 16 4.58 10.39 -8.01
CA LEU A 16 3.79 9.18 -7.83
C LEU A 16 2.34 9.52 -7.45
N GLY A 17 2.14 10.41 -6.47
CA GLY A 17 0.80 10.84 -6.07
C GLY A 17 0.00 11.42 -7.23
N ALA A 18 0.60 12.30 -8.03
CA ALA A 18 -0.03 12.87 -9.23
C ALA A 18 -0.38 11.79 -10.26
N SER A 19 0.51 10.82 -10.50
CA SER A 19 0.27 9.69 -11.40
C SER A 19 -0.90 8.82 -10.92
N LEU A 20 -0.92 8.43 -9.64
CA LEU A 20 -2.01 7.62 -9.07
C LEU A 20 -3.36 8.36 -9.17
N PHE A 21 -3.38 9.65 -8.87
CA PHE A 21 -4.58 10.47 -8.95
C PHE A 21 -5.09 10.62 -10.39
N SER A 22 -4.20 10.94 -11.33
CA SER A 22 -4.58 11.15 -12.75
C SER A 22 -5.10 9.87 -13.43
N ARG A 23 -4.68 8.71 -12.96
CA ARG A 23 -5.14 7.39 -13.45
C ARG A 23 -6.35 6.85 -12.68
N GLY A 24 -6.89 7.59 -11.72
CA GLY A 24 -8.09 7.21 -10.97
C GLY A 24 -7.88 6.15 -9.89
N LEU A 25 -6.61 5.90 -9.47
CA LEU A 25 -6.32 4.99 -8.35
C LEU A 25 -6.47 5.69 -6.99
N ALA A 26 -6.52 7.01 -6.98
CA ALA A 26 -6.79 7.83 -5.79
C ALA A 26 -7.81 8.93 -6.15
N PHE A 27 -8.64 9.32 -5.19
CA PHE A 27 -9.64 10.38 -5.37
C PHE A 27 -9.77 11.24 -4.10
N GLY A 28 -10.24 12.47 -4.27
CA GLY A 28 -10.39 13.41 -3.15
C GLY A 28 -9.08 13.62 -2.41
N SER A 29 -9.11 13.40 -1.09
CA SER A 29 -7.95 13.38 -0.20
C SER A 29 -7.68 11.99 0.39
N ALA A 30 -8.21 10.94 -0.24
CA ALA A 30 -8.01 9.56 0.18
C ALA A 30 -6.64 9.05 -0.25
N GLY A 31 -6.09 8.13 0.55
CA GLY A 31 -4.79 7.53 0.34
C GLY A 31 -3.63 8.38 0.85
N ASN A 32 -2.50 7.73 1.08
CA ASN A 32 -1.29 8.37 1.58
C ASN A 32 -0.05 7.54 1.23
N ILE A 33 1.09 8.22 1.18
CA ILE A 33 2.38 7.66 0.80
C ILE A 33 3.40 8.07 1.84
N SER A 34 4.30 7.14 2.21
CA SER A 34 5.49 7.49 2.98
C SER A 34 6.74 6.87 2.40
N VAL A 35 7.87 7.49 2.67
CA VAL A 35 9.21 6.95 2.37
C VAL A 35 10.11 7.14 3.58
N ARG A 36 10.96 6.12 3.84
CA ARG A 36 11.92 6.13 4.94
C ARG A 36 13.16 6.92 4.56
N LEU A 37 13.56 7.85 5.42
CA LEU A 37 14.84 8.57 5.37
C LEU A 37 15.90 7.86 6.22
N SER A 38 17.09 8.48 6.33
CA SER A 38 18.13 8.05 7.27
C SER A 38 17.86 8.51 8.70
N ASP A 39 17.03 9.53 8.86
CA ASP A 39 16.75 10.26 10.10
C ASP A 39 15.24 10.39 10.38
N GLY A 40 14.44 9.45 9.84
CA GLY A 40 12.98 9.44 10.01
C GLY A 40 12.22 9.10 8.75
N TRP A 41 11.11 9.78 8.49
CA TRP A 41 10.20 9.51 7.36
C TRP A 41 9.71 10.79 6.70
N LEU A 42 9.48 10.72 5.38
CA LEU A 42 8.59 11.66 4.68
C LEU A 42 7.21 11.02 4.54
N MET A 43 6.16 11.81 4.77
CA MET A 43 4.78 11.38 4.60
C MET A 43 3.95 12.43 3.89
N THR A 44 2.91 11.99 3.21
CA THR A 44 1.91 12.91 2.66
C THR A 44 1.11 13.56 3.80
N PRO A 45 0.79 14.87 3.70
CA PRO A 45 0.04 15.59 4.71
C PRO A 45 -1.41 15.10 4.81
N THR A 46 -2.03 15.31 5.97
CA THR A 46 -3.45 15.03 6.16
C THR A 46 -4.34 15.95 5.31
N ASN A 47 -5.47 15.43 4.81
CA ASN A 47 -6.48 16.17 4.04
C ASN A 47 -5.98 16.82 2.74
N VAL A 48 -4.85 16.33 2.19
CA VAL A 48 -4.31 16.80 0.91
C VAL A 48 -4.51 15.73 -0.14
N SER A 49 -5.00 16.12 -1.33
CA SER A 49 -5.12 15.22 -2.48
C SER A 49 -3.75 14.78 -2.97
N LEU A 50 -3.57 13.49 -3.25
CA LEU A 50 -2.35 12.96 -3.87
C LEU A 50 -2.03 13.64 -5.22
N GLY A 51 -3.03 14.12 -5.93
CA GLY A 51 -2.88 14.87 -7.19
C GLY A 51 -2.39 16.31 -7.03
N ARG A 52 -2.26 16.83 -5.80
CA ARG A 52 -1.90 18.22 -5.52
C ARG A 52 -0.86 18.35 -4.40
N LEU A 53 0.01 17.36 -4.29
CA LEU A 53 1.11 17.39 -3.33
C LEU A 53 2.14 18.46 -3.72
N ASP A 54 2.68 19.12 -2.69
CA ASP A 54 3.78 20.08 -2.81
C ASP A 54 4.99 19.48 -2.08
N PRO A 55 6.16 19.32 -2.75
CA PRO A 55 7.35 18.78 -2.14
C PRO A 55 7.79 19.51 -0.86
N ALA A 56 7.61 20.83 -0.80
CA ALA A 56 7.96 21.64 0.38
C ALA A 56 7.05 21.39 1.58
N ARG A 57 5.81 20.94 1.33
CA ARG A 57 4.77 20.73 2.34
C ARG A 57 4.65 19.28 2.83
N LEU A 58 5.37 18.33 2.21
CA LEU A 58 5.40 16.95 2.72
C LEU A 58 5.89 16.94 4.16
N SER A 59 5.21 16.18 5.00
CA SER A 59 5.52 16.04 6.42
C SER A 59 6.83 15.27 6.61
N LYS A 60 7.84 15.88 7.23
CA LYS A 60 9.03 15.17 7.69
C LYS A 60 8.85 14.84 9.16
N LEU A 61 8.95 13.56 9.50
CA LEU A 61 8.90 13.06 10.88
C LEU A 61 10.28 12.52 11.26
N ASP A 62 10.66 12.70 12.54
CA ASP A 62 11.83 12.03 13.12
C ASP A 62 11.55 10.52 13.38
N ASP A 63 12.56 9.78 13.85
CA ASP A 63 12.43 8.34 14.18
C ASP A 63 11.42 8.08 15.31
N SER A 64 11.13 9.08 16.16
CA SER A 64 10.12 9.01 17.21
C SER A 64 8.69 9.29 16.67
N GLY A 65 8.57 9.82 15.44
CA GLY A 65 7.31 10.17 14.81
C GLY A 65 6.87 11.62 15.08
N ASN A 66 7.74 12.48 15.62
CA ASN A 66 7.45 13.90 15.80
C ASN A 66 7.61 14.65 14.47
N LEU A 67 6.73 15.61 14.23
CA LEU A 67 6.81 16.48 13.05
C LEU A 67 8.00 17.42 13.16
N VAL A 68 8.94 17.30 12.21
CA VAL A 68 10.14 18.14 12.10
C VAL A 68 9.91 19.33 11.17
N SER A 69 9.25 19.08 10.01
CA SER A 69 8.94 20.12 9.03
C SER A 69 7.79 19.70 8.11
N GLY A 70 7.24 20.66 7.38
CA GLY A 70 6.09 20.45 6.50
C GLY A 70 4.76 20.59 7.23
N ASP A 71 3.69 20.19 6.57
CA ASP A 71 2.34 20.20 7.13
C ASP A 71 2.09 19.01 8.07
N PRO A 72 1.03 19.02 8.90
CA PRO A 72 0.66 17.90 9.74
C PRO A 72 0.50 16.60 8.93
N PRO A 73 1.08 15.47 9.37
CA PRO A 73 1.07 14.22 8.61
C PRO A 73 -0.32 13.59 8.55
N THR A 74 -0.48 12.63 7.63
CA THR A 74 -1.67 11.79 7.59
C THR A 74 -2.03 11.22 8.97
N LYS A 75 -3.32 11.12 9.26
CA LYS A 75 -3.82 10.49 10.50
C LYS A 75 -3.49 9.01 10.59
N GLU A 76 -3.12 8.38 9.47
CA GLU A 76 -2.78 6.96 9.35
C GLU A 76 -1.28 6.67 9.48
N THR A 77 -0.50 7.61 10.04
CA THR A 77 0.92 7.44 10.34
C THR A 77 1.21 6.13 11.07
N PHE A 78 0.33 5.73 12.01
CA PHE A 78 0.44 4.47 12.76
C PHE A 78 0.40 3.22 11.86
N LEU A 79 -0.32 3.27 10.75
CA LEU A 79 -0.45 2.19 9.79
C LEU A 79 0.87 1.97 9.02
N HIS A 80 1.46 3.07 8.53
CA HIS A 80 2.77 3.02 7.88
C HIS A 80 3.86 2.55 8.83
N ARG A 81 3.83 3.05 10.08
CA ARG A 81 4.77 2.65 11.11
C ARG A 81 4.69 1.16 11.41
N ALA A 82 3.47 0.59 11.50
CA ALA A 82 3.26 -0.84 11.71
C ALA A 82 3.92 -1.69 10.60
N MET A 83 3.83 -1.25 9.33
CA MET A 83 4.53 -1.92 8.23
C MET A 83 6.05 -1.81 8.37
N TYR A 84 6.58 -0.63 8.66
CA TYR A 84 8.04 -0.43 8.79
C TYR A 84 8.66 -1.16 9.98
N GLU A 85 7.96 -1.29 11.10
CA GLU A 85 8.43 -1.99 12.29
C GLU A 85 8.65 -3.48 12.03
N GLU A 86 7.75 -4.11 11.28
CA GLU A 86 7.82 -5.53 10.94
C GLU A 86 8.71 -5.80 9.71
N ARG A 87 8.93 -4.80 8.88
CA ARG A 87 9.64 -4.91 7.60
C ARG A 87 10.80 -3.93 7.53
N GLY A 88 11.84 -4.20 8.31
CA GLY A 88 12.99 -3.28 8.48
C GLY A 88 13.74 -2.94 7.19
N GLN A 89 13.61 -3.76 6.13
CA GLN A 89 14.23 -3.50 4.82
C GLN A 89 13.37 -2.61 3.92
N ASP A 90 12.06 -2.49 4.19
CA ASP A 90 11.16 -1.72 3.35
C ASP A 90 11.41 -0.21 3.54
N ARG A 91 11.34 0.51 2.43
CA ARG A 91 11.68 1.94 2.33
C ARG A 91 10.50 2.82 1.95
N ALA A 92 9.39 2.23 1.53
CA ALA A 92 8.18 2.95 1.19
C ALA A 92 6.94 2.17 1.60
N VAL A 93 5.88 2.91 1.91
CA VAL A 93 4.52 2.37 2.11
C VAL A 93 3.55 3.23 1.31
N VAL A 94 2.67 2.58 0.56
CA VAL A 94 1.57 3.20 -0.18
C VAL A 94 0.27 2.61 0.34
N HIS A 95 -0.65 3.48 0.74
CA HIS A 95 -2.01 3.13 1.10
C HIS A 95 -2.98 3.89 0.19
N LEU A 96 -3.92 3.18 -0.41
CA LEU A 96 -4.93 3.73 -1.30
C LEU A 96 -6.33 3.27 -0.90
N HIS A 97 -7.34 4.04 -1.34
CA HIS A 97 -8.74 3.62 -1.32
C HIS A 97 -9.20 3.31 -2.74
N SER A 98 -8.38 2.62 -3.51
CA SER A 98 -8.65 2.33 -4.92
C SER A 98 -9.90 1.46 -5.08
N THR A 99 -10.71 1.78 -6.08
CA THR A 99 -12.12 1.37 -6.17
C THR A 99 -12.31 -0.14 -6.16
N HIS A 100 -11.54 -0.90 -6.95
CA HIS A 100 -11.75 -2.34 -7.06
C HIS A 100 -11.23 -3.08 -5.83
N SER A 101 -10.11 -2.64 -5.26
CA SER A 101 -9.59 -3.19 -4.01
C SER A 101 -10.56 -2.95 -2.85
N VAL A 102 -11.16 -1.75 -2.74
CA VAL A 102 -12.20 -1.46 -1.74
C VAL A 102 -13.42 -2.34 -1.97
N ALA A 103 -13.88 -2.48 -3.23
CA ALA A 103 -15.01 -3.35 -3.56
C ALA A 103 -14.76 -4.80 -3.14
N VAL A 104 -13.57 -5.34 -3.45
CA VAL A 104 -13.18 -6.70 -2.99
C VAL A 104 -13.15 -6.78 -1.47
N SER A 105 -12.62 -5.77 -0.77
CA SER A 105 -12.54 -5.76 0.70
C SER A 105 -13.89 -5.76 1.42
N ALA A 106 -14.96 -5.43 0.69
CA ALA A 106 -16.35 -5.42 1.20
C ALA A 106 -17.15 -6.70 0.87
N LEU A 107 -16.55 -7.65 0.16
CA LEU A 107 -17.21 -8.91 -0.16
C LEU A 107 -17.24 -9.85 1.06
N ALA A 108 -18.38 -10.50 1.28
CA ALA A 108 -18.54 -11.46 2.38
C ALA A 108 -17.88 -12.81 2.07
N ASP A 109 -17.94 -13.25 0.80
CA ASP A 109 -17.54 -14.60 0.38
C ASP A 109 -16.11 -14.58 -0.20
N ILE A 110 -15.12 -14.17 0.61
CA ILE A 110 -13.69 -14.20 0.25
C ILE A 110 -12.89 -14.94 1.34
N ASP A 111 -11.81 -15.59 0.95
CA ASP A 111 -10.88 -16.18 1.91
C ASP A 111 -10.07 -15.08 2.61
N PRO A 112 -10.24 -14.84 3.92
CA PRO A 112 -9.49 -13.80 4.62
C PRO A 112 -7.99 -14.09 4.70
N GLY A 113 -7.56 -15.32 4.49
CA GLY A 113 -6.14 -15.69 4.44
C GLY A 113 -5.47 -15.38 3.11
N ASN A 114 -6.25 -15.26 2.02
CA ASN A 114 -5.75 -14.92 0.68
C ASN A 114 -6.89 -14.44 -0.22
N VAL A 115 -7.19 -13.16 -0.16
CA VAL A 115 -8.37 -12.52 -0.74
C VAL A 115 -8.50 -12.72 -2.26
N LEU A 116 -7.38 -12.68 -2.98
CA LEU A 116 -7.36 -12.78 -4.44
C LEU A 116 -6.71 -14.09 -4.89
N PRO A 117 -7.37 -14.84 -5.80
CA PRO A 117 -6.79 -16.06 -6.36
C PRO A 117 -5.65 -15.75 -7.34
N PRO A 118 -4.81 -16.74 -7.71
CA PRO A 118 -3.67 -16.57 -8.59
C PRO A 118 -4.09 -16.42 -10.06
N ILE A 119 -4.64 -15.24 -10.42
CA ILE A 119 -5.15 -14.95 -11.78
C ILE A 119 -4.00 -14.69 -12.75
N THR A 120 -3.00 -13.87 -12.33
CA THR A 120 -1.87 -13.46 -13.19
C THR A 120 -0.53 -13.81 -12.55
N ALA A 121 0.49 -14.02 -13.38
CA ALA A 121 1.86 -14.23 -12.93
C ALA A 121 2.41 -12.98 -12.21
N TYR A 122 2.13 -11.79 -12.72
CA TYR A 122 2.61 -10.55 -12.12
C TYR A 122 2.02 -10.29 -10.75
N TYR A 123 0.75 -10.64 -10.51
CA TYR A 123 0.16 -10.58 -9.17
C TYR A 123 0.93 -11.46 -8.18
N ILE A 124 1.24 -12.70 -8.57
CA ILE A 124 2.01 -13.61 -7.72
C ILE A 124 3.42 -13.07 -7.43
N MET A 125 4.08 -12.51 -8.43
CA MET A 125 5.44 -11.97 -8.28
C MET A 125 5.50 -10.68 -7.46
N ARG A 126 4.50 -9.80 -7.61
CA ARG A 126 4.51 -8.45 -7.02
C ARG A 126 3.75 -8.34 -5.70
N VAL A 127 2.73 -9.16 -5.50
CA VAL A 127 1.86 -9.11 -4.32
C VAL A 127 1.90 -10.43 -3.53
N GLY A 128 1.74 -11.55 -4.22
CA GLY A 128 1.74 -12.88 -3.61
C GLY A 128 0.44 -13.18 -2.86
N LYS A 129 0.51 -13.48 -1.57
CA LYS A 129 -0.67 -13.66 -0.71
C LYS A 129 -1.13 -12.32 -0.16
N LEU A 130 -2.43 -12.08 -0.26
CA LEU A 130 -3.08 -10.86 0.23
C LEU A 130 -4.04 -11.20 1.37
N PRO A 131 -3.66 -11.11 2.65
CA PRO A 131 -4.58 -11.34 3.76
C PRO A 131 -5.49 -10.13 3.97
N LEU A 132 -6.71 -10.41 4.47
CA LEU A 132 -7.68 -9.40 4.90
C LEU A 132 -7.46 -9.09 6.38
N VAL A 133 -7.26 -7.82 6.70
CA VAL A 133 -7.32 -7.29 8.06
C VAL A 133 -8.79 -7.05 8.41
N PRO A 134 -9.30 -7.55 9.54
CA PRO A 134 -10.68 -7.29 9.97
C PRO A 134 -10.99 -5.79 10.05
N TYR A 135 -12.28 -5.46 9.95
CA TYR A 135 -12.72 -4.06 10.04
C TYR A 135 -12.33 -3.42 11.37
N HIS A 136 -11.80 -2.21 11.28
CA HIS A 136 -11.53 -1.30 12.38
C HIS A 136 -12.11 0.07 12.04
N ALA A 137 -12.72 0.73 13.02
CA ALA A 137 -13.22 2.09 12.83
C ALA A 137 -12.06 3.07 12.54
N PRO A 138 -12.29 4.15 11.76
CA PRO A 138 -11.28 5.18 11.53
C PRO A 138 -10.70 5.71 12.83
N GLY A 139 -9.36 5.70 12.95
CA GLY A 139 -8.64 6.14 14.15
C GLY A 139 -8.50 5.08 15.26
N ASP A 140 -9.03 3.88 15.07
CA ASP A 140 -8.83 2.78 16.01
C ASP A 140 -7.36 2.30 15.98
N ARG A 141 -6.67 2.43 17.12
CA ARG A 141 -5.28 1.98 17.27
C ARG A 141 -5.12 0.45 17.17
N GLY A 142 -6.19 -0.32 17.38
CA GLY A 142 -6.21 -1.76 17.17
C GLY A 142 -5.89 -2.17 15.74
N LEU A 143 -6.15 -1.29 14.76
CA LEU A 143 -5.79 -1.51 13.36
C LEU A 143 -4.28 -1.68 13.18
N ALA A 144 -3.46 -0.86 13.84
CA ALA A 144 -2.00 -1.00 13.78
C ALA A 144 -1.53 -2.37 14.24
N GLU A 145 -2.11 -2.86 15.35
CA GLU A 145 -1.78 -4.17 15.91
C GLU A 145 -2.22 -5.32 14.98
N ALA A 146 -3.41 -5.20 14.39
CA ALA A 146 -3.91 -6.16 13.42
C ALA A 146 -3.02 -6.24 12.17
N VAL A 147 -2.55 -5.09 11.67
CA VAL A 147 -1.60 -5.02 10.56
C VAL A 147 -0.25 -5.63 10.93
N ARG A 148 0.32 -5.32 12.11
CA ARG A 148 1.60 -5.89 12.58
C ARG A 148 1.60 -7.41 12.54
N LYS A 149 0.54 -8.06 13.00
CA LYS A 149 0.42 -9.53 13.01
C LYS A 149 0.59 -10.16 11.64
N LEU A 150 0.28 -9.44 10.57
CA LEU A 150 0.36 -9.89 9.19
C LEU A 150 1.61 -9.38 8.47
N ALA A 151 2.04 -8.16 8.75
CA ALA A 151 3.09 -7.44 8.04
C ALA A 151 4.44 -8.17 8.01
N GLY A 152 4.81 -8.89 9.06
CA GLY A 152 6.05 -9.67 9.10
C GLY A 152 6.15 -10.74 7.99
N LYS A 153 5.00 -11.26 7.54
CA LYS A 153 4.90 -12.29 6.49
C LYS A 153 4.38 -11.76 5.15
N HIS A 154 3.72 -10.60 5.16
CA HIS A 154 3.04 -10.04 3.99
C HIS A 154 3.38 -8.56 3.83
N HIS A 155 3.94 -8.19 2.69
CA HIS A 155 4.23 -6.79 2.38
C HIS A 155 3.00 -6.04 1.84
N ALA A 156 1.94 -6.76 1.56
CA ALA A 156 0.64 -6.23 1.16
C ALA A 156 -0.45 -6.82 2.06
N VAL A 157 -1.36 -5.99 2.53
CA VAL A 157 -2.57 -6.37 3.29
C VAL A 157 -3.76 -5.59 2.74
N LEU A 158 -4.94 -6.18 2.80
CA LEU A 158 -6.19 -5.51 2.45
C LEU A 158 -6.97 -5.23 3.74
N LEU A 159 -7.36 -3.98 3.96
CA LEU A 159 -8.17 -3.60 5.12
C LEU A 159 -9.65 -3.73 4.75
N ALA A 160 -10.43 -4.47 5.56
CA ALA A 160 -11.86 -4.68 5.31
C ALA A 160 -12.62 -3.34 5.24
N ASN A 161 -13.44 -3.17 4.18
CA ASN A 161 -14.22 -1.96 3.90
C ASN A 161 -13.39 -0.66 3.83
N HIS A 162 -12.10 -0.75 3.44
CA HIS A 162 -11.21 0.40 3.50
C HIS A 162 -10.28 0.48 2.28
N GLY A 163 -9.35 -0.47 2.12
CA GLY A 163 -8.41 -0.46 1.00
C GLY A 163 -7.09 -1.14 1.29
N PRO A 164 -6.18 -1.21 0.29
CA PRO A 164 -4.90 -1.88 0.41
C PRO A 164 -3.83 -1.03 1.10
N VAL A 165 -2.92 -1.68 1.82
CA VAL A 165 -1.66 -1.13 2.32
C VAL A 165 -0.53 -2.00 1.79
N VAL A 166 0.42 -1.40 1.11
CA VAL A 166 1.55 -2.11 0.49
C VAL A 166 2.86 -1.44 0.87
N SER A 167 3.82 -2.23 1.32
CA SER A 167 5.20 -1.76 1.54
C SER A 167 6.16 -2.34 0.49
N GLY A 168 7.30 -1.69 0.33
CA GLY A 168 8.33 -2.14 -0.60
C GLY A 168 9.72 -1.61 -0.26
N THR A 169 10.74 -2.29 -0.78
CA THR A 169 12.15 -1.92 -0.62
C THR A 169 12.53 -0.61 -1.33
N SER A 170 11.62 -0.09 -2.17
CA SER A 170 11.69 1.23 -2.77
C SER A 170 10.28 1.77 -3.03
N LEU A 171 10.18 3.07 -3.34
CA LEU A 171 8.90 3.69 -3.73
C LEU A 171 8.31 3.03 -4.97
N ASP A 172 9.14 2.73 -5.97
CA ASP A 172 8.70 2.07 -7.20
C ASP A 172 8.21 0.63 -6.96
N VAL A 173 8.86 -0.12 -6.06
CA VAL A 173 8.41 -1.48 -5.70
C VAL A 173 7.03 -1.43 -5.03
N ALA A 174 6.82 -0.52 -4.07
CA ALA A 174 5.53 -0.36 -3.42
C ALA A 174 4.44 0.11 -4.41
N ALA A 175 4.78 1.07 -5.28
CA ALA A 175 3.89 1.60 -6.32
C ALA A 175 3.46 0.50 -7.30
N ASN A 176 4.41 -0.23 -7.86
CA ASN A 176 4.12 -1.32 -8.80
C ASN A 176 3.27 -2.43 -8.17
N ALA A 177 3.48 -2.73 -6.90
CA ALA A 177 2.72 -3.76 -6.20
C ALA A 177 1.28 -3.33 -5.93
N ILE A 178 1.05 -2.08 -5.48
CA ILE A 178 -0.32 -1.59 -5.22
C ILE A 178 -1.12 -1.40 -6.51
N GLU A 179 -0.47 -1.02 -7.60
CA GLU A 179 -1.10 -0.93 -8.93
C GLU A 179 -1.47 -2.31 -9.47
N GLU A 180 -0.59 -3.30 -9.36
CA GLU A 180 -0.88 -4.68 -9.74
C GLU A 180 -2.01 -5.28 -8.90
N LEU A 181 -2.04 -4.93 -7.59
CA LEU A 181 -3.11 -5.36 -6.70
C LEU A 181 -4.46 -4.81 -7.18
N GLU A 182 -4.54 -3.52 -7.48
CA GLU A 182 -5.77 -2.88 -7.96
C GLU A 182 -6.23 -3.47 -9.30
N GLU A 183 -5.31 -3.68 -10.25
CA GLU A 183 -5.66 -4.29 -11.55
C GLU A 183 -6.12 -5.75 -11.37
N THR A 184 -5.49 -6.51 -10.47
CA THR A 184 -5.94 -7.88 -10.17
C THR A 184 -7.29 -7.90 -9.47
N ALA A 185 -7.56 -6.96 -8.55
CA ALA A 185 -8.87 -6.80 -7.93
C ALA A 185 -9.96 -6.50 -8.97
N LYS A 186 -9.66 -5.65 -9.94
CA LYS A 186 -10.55 -5.37 -11.08
C LYS A 186 -10.82 -6.62 -11.92
N LEU A 187 -9.77 -7.38 -12.29
CA LEU A 187 -9.93 -8.63 -13.02
C LEU A 187 -10.77 -9.64 -12.23
N PHE A 188 -10.53 -9.77 -10.93
CA PHE A 188 -11.30 -10.66 -10.05
C PHE A 188 -12.79 -10.32 -10.05
N LEU A 189 -13.15 -9.02 -9.94
CA LEU A 189 -14.54 -8.58 -9.99
C LEU A 189 -15.19 -8.80 -11.35
N LEU A 190 -14.46 -8.53 -12.44
CA LEU A 190 -14.97 -8.73 -13.82
C LEU A 190 -15.20 -10.20 -14.14
N LEU A 191 -14.44 -11.09 -13.55
CA LEU A 191 -14.45 -12.53 -13.84
C LEU A 191 -15.14 -13.37 -12.75
N ARG A 192 -15.80 -12.72 -11.78
CA ARG A 192 -16.32 -13.37 -10.57
C ARG A 192 -17.26 -14.55 -10.86
N ASP A 193 -18.10 -14.42 -11.87
CA ASP A 193 -19.11 -15.44 -12.22
C ASP A 193 -18.63 -16.38 -13.34
N GLU A 194 -17.36 -16.27 -13.75
CA GLU A 194 -16.80 -17.04 -14.85
C GLU A 194 -15.95 -18.24 -14.35
N LYS A 195 -15.79 -19.23 -15.23
CA LYS A 195 -14.85 -20.35 -15.00
C LYS A 195 -13.42 -19.89 -15.29
N LEU A 196 -12.64 -19.67 -14.25
CA LEU A 196 -11.28 -19.17 -14.37
C LEU A 196 -10.27 -20.30 -14.65
N ARG A 197 -9.28 -19.98 -15.50
CA ARG A 197 -8.03 -20.75 -15.60
C ARG A 197 -6.99 -20.11 -14.66
N LEU A 198 -7.01 -20.51 -13.42
CA LEU A 198 -6.02 -20.05 -12.43
C LEU A 198 -4.66 -20.70 -12.65
N LEU A 199 -3.60 -20.04 -12.19
CA LEU A 199 -2.27 -20.65 -12.11
C LEU A 199 -2.29 -21.85 -11.15
N THR A 200 -1.64 -22.94 -11.56
CA THR A 200 -1.51 -24.13 -10.70
C THR A 200 -0.53 -23.86 -9.55
N PRO A 201 -0.58 -24.66 -8.46
CA PRO A 201 0.39 -24.55 -7.36
C PRO A 201 1.85 -24.61 -7.82
N ASP A 202 2.17 -25.49 -8.80
CA ASP A 202 3.52 -25.63 -9.36
C ASP A 202 3.95 -24.37 -10.13
N GLN A 203 3.04 -23.77 -10.91
CA GLN A 203 3.28 -22.50 -11.61
C GLN A 203 3.51 -21.36 -10.61
N VAL A 204 2.70 -21.30 -9.55
CA VAL A 204 2.89 -20.30 -8.48
C VAL A 204 4.22 -20.51 -7.75
N ALA A 205 4.61 -21.75 -7.47
CA ALA A 205 5.90 -22.05 -6.83
C ALA A 205 7.09 -21.63 -7.70
N ALA A 206 7.04 -21.91 -9.00
CA ALA A 206 8.09 -21.52 -9.95
C ALA A 206 8.31 -20.00 -10.02
N LEU A 207 7.26 -19.20 -9.89
CA LEU A 207 7.35 -17.72 -9.89
C LEU A 207 8.00 -17.12 -8.63
N LYS A 208 8.11 -17.88 -7.54
CA LYS A 208 8.70 -17.44 -6.26
C LYS A 208 10.17 -17.79 -6.13
N SER A 209 10.67 -18.66 -6.98
CA SER A 209 12.05 -19.17 -6.95
C SER A 209 12.98 -18.49 -7.96
N GLY A 210 12.51 -17.58 -8.78
CA GLY A 210 13.26 -16.71 -9.69
C GLY A 210 13.33 -15.31 -9.18
#